data_801b8c30ef999af28c3e9dae1d432330
#
_entry.id   801b8c30ef999af28c3e9dae1d432330
#
_cell.length_a   1.000
_cell.length_b   1.000
_cell.length_c   1.000
_cell.angle_alpha   90.00
_cell.angle_beta   90.00
_cell.angle_gamma   90.00
#
_symmetry.space_group_name_H-M   'P 1'
#
loop_
_entity.id
_entity.type
_entity.pdbx_description
1 polymer ?
#
loop_
_entity_poly.entity_id
_entity_poly.type
_entity_poly.pdbx_seq_one_letter_code
_entity_poly.pdbx_strand_id
1 'polypeptide(L)'
;MSRPLRLEFLDALYHVTSRGDRREDIYHDDDDRQTWLNVLARVCKRCNWSVQAYCMMDNHYHLLVQTPDANLSAGMRQLNGVYTQLANPTHGRVGHVFQGRFKAILVDEDNYLVRSPI
;
A
#
# COMPACT_ATOMS: atom_id res chain seq x y z
N MET A 1 18.18 -2.90 15.43
CA MET A 1 16.93 -2.81 16.19
C MET A 1 15.89 -3.73 15.58
N SER A 2 15.28 -4.52 16.41
CA SER A 2 14.24 -5.40 15.92
C SER A 2 12.92 -4.64 15.77
N ARG A 3 12.18 -4.99 14.76
CA ARG A 3 10.83 -4.48 14.58
C ARG A 3 9.84 -5.40 15.28
N PRO A 4 8.73 -4.86 15.78
CA PRO A 4 7.66 -5.71 16.26
C PRO A 4 7.25 -6.69 15.16
N LEU A 5 6.99 -7.92 15.53
CA LEU A 5 6.49 -8.91 14.59
C LEU A 5 5.08 -8.52 14.18
N ARG A 6 4.87 -8.35 12.87
CA ARG A 6 3.56 -8.03 12.36
C ARG A 6 2.77 -9.32 12.17
N LEU A 7 1.64 -9.41 12.82
CA LEU A 7 0.75 -10.57 12.66
C LEU A 7 0.00 -10.47 11.34
N GLU A 8 -0.05 -11.59 10.65
CA GLU A 8 -0.78 -11.69 9.38
C GLU A 8 -1.71 -12.89 9.45
N PHE A 9 -2.91 -12.72 8.95
CA PHE A 9 -3.97 -13.71 9.05
C PHE A 9 -4.43 -14.14 7.67
N LEU A 10 -4.79 -15.42 7.56
CA LEU A 10 -5.41 -15.94 6.34
C LEU A 10 -6.75 -15.24 6.11
N ASP A 11 -7.00 -14.92 4.85
CA ASP A 11 -8.28 -14.36 4.40
C ASP A 11 -8.71 -13.13 5.19
N ALA A 12 -7.75 -12.29 5.55
CA ALA A 12 -8.00 -11.09 6.35
C ALA A 12 -8.19 -9.88 5.45
N LEU A 13 -9.00 -8.94 5.91
CA LEU A 13 -9.21 -7.67 5.26
C LEU A 13 -8.47 -6.59 6.04
N TYR A 14 -7.65 -5.80 5.36
CA TYR A 14 -6.86 -4.74 5.97
C TYR A 14 -7.13 -3.39 5.33
N HIS A 15 -7.15 -2.36 6.17
CA HIS A 15 -7.04 -0.99 5.72
C HIS A 15 -5.57 -0.57 5.87
N VAL A 16 -4.93 -0.30 4.75
CA VAL A 16 -3.50 0.00 4.67
C VAL A 16 -3.30 1.46 4.29
N THR A 17 -2.35 2.10 4.93
CA THR A 17 -1.94 3.47 4.61
C THR A 17 -0.42 3.52 4.47
N SER A 18 0.07 4.16 3.41
CA SER A 18 1.49 4.48 3.23
C SER A 18 1.63 5.96 2.93
N ARG A 19 2.61 6.61 3.57
CA ARG A 19 2.85 8.05 3.43
C ARG A 19 4.20 8.32 2.80
N GLY A 20 4.28 9.46 2.10
CA GLY A 20 5.53 9.95 1.56
C GLY A 20 6.51 10.34 2.66
N ASP A 21 7.79 10.09 2.40
CA ASP A 21 8.87 10.52 3.28
C ASP A 21 8.85 12.04 3.38
N ARG A 22 8.99 12.57 4.60
CA ARG A 22 8.91 14.00 4.89
C ARG A 22 7.59 14.63 4.43
N ARG A 23 6.53 13.83 4.30
CA ARG A 23 5.24 14.27 3.78
C ARG A 23 5.31 14.81 2.35
N GLU A 24 6.36 14.48 1.62
CA GLU A 24 6.48 14.85 0.22
C GLU A 24 5.51 14.06 -0.65
N ASP A 25 5.21 14.61 -1.82
CA ASP A 25 4.31 13.95 -2.76
C ASP A 25 4.91 12.63 -3.24
N ILE A 26 4.06 11.61 -3.28
CA ILE A 26 4.44 10.30 -3.84
C ILE A 26 4.01 10.17 -5.30
N TYR A 27 3.05 10.97 -5.72
CA TYR A 27 2.62 11.07 -7.11
C TYR A 27 2.80 12.51 -7.56
N HIS A 28 3.58 12.72 -8.63
CA HIS A 28 3.81 14.06 -9.17
C HIS A 28 2.91 14.36 -10.36
N ASP A 29 2.36 13.34 -10.99
CA ASP A 29 1.50 13.47 -12.15
C ASP A 29 0.63 12.21 -12.31
N ASP A 30 -0.19 12.21 -13.35
CA ASP A 30 -1.07 11.07 -13.62
C ASP A 30 -0.30 9.84 -14.09
N ASP A 31 0.86 10.01 -14.69
CA ASP A 31 1.70 8.88 -15.07
C ASP A 31 2.20 8.13 -13.84
N ASP A 32 2.54 8.85 -12.78
CA ASP A 32 2.91 8.22 -11.51
C ASP A 32 1.74 7.43 -10.93
N ARG A 33 0.55 7.99 -10.96
CA ARG A 33 -0.64 7.29 -10.48
C ARG A 33 -0.90 6.03 -11.28
N GLN A 34 -0.74 6.11 -12.60
CA GLN A 34 -0.91 4.94 -13.44
C GLN A 34 0.17 3.89 -13.18
N THR A 35 1.41 4.31 -12.95
CA THR A 35 2.49 3.41 -12.58
C THR A 35 2.16 2.65 -11.29
N TRP A 36 1.69 3.37 -10.27
CA TRP A 36 1.29 2.74 -9.02
C TRP A 36 0.17 1.72 -9.22
N LEU A 37 -0.84 2.06 -10.01
CA LEU A 37 -1.93 1.14 -10.33
C LEU A 37 -1.43 -0.10 -11.06
N ASN A 38 -0.49 0.06 -11.98
CA ASN A 38 0.10 -1.07 -12.70
C ASN A 38 0.89 -1.98 -11.77
N VAL A 39 1.64 -1.40 -10.85
CA VAL A 39 2.39 -2.19 -9.85
C VAL A 39 1.42 -2.91 -8.93
N LEU A 40 0.37 -2.21 -8.46
CA LEU A 40 -0.65 -2.83 -7.62
C LEU A 40 -1.29 -4.03 -8.31
N ALA A 41 -1.62 -3.90 -9.59
CA ALA A 41 -2.21 -4.99 -10.34
C ALA A 41 -1.31 -6.22 -10.39
N ARG A 42 0.00 -6.02 -10.57
CA ARG A 42 0.97 -7.12 -10.56
C ARG A 42 1.07 -7.78 -9.20
N VAL A 43 1.07 -6.97 -8.13
CA VAL A 43 1.13 -7.50 -6.76
C VAL A 43 -0.13 -8.30 -6.47
N CYS A 44 -1.30 -7.81 -6.85
CA CYS A 44 -2.55 -8.52 -6.66
C CYS A 44 -2.53 -9.89 -7.33
N LYS A 45 -2.03 -9.94 -8.55
CA LYS A 45 -1.93 -11.20 -9.28
C LYS A 45 -0.94 -12.16 -8.62
N ARG A 46 0.22 -11.66 -8.22
CA ARG A 46 1.28 -12.47 -7.63
C ARG A 46 0.95 -12.96 -6.23
N CYS A 47 0.32 -12.09 -5.42
CA CYS A 47 0.03 -12.37 -4.02
C CYS A 47 -1.38 -12.87 -3.78
N ASN A 48 -2.18 -13.00 -4.83
CA ASN A 48 -3.58 -13.40 -4.72
C ASN A 48 -4.38 -12.43 -3.84
N TRP A 49 -4.15 -11.14 -4.01
CA TRP A 49 -4.87 -10.10 -3.27
C TRP A 49 -6.17 -9.74 -3.96
N SER A 50 -7.17 -9.38 -3.16
CA SER A 50 -8.41 -8.79 -3.66
C SER A 50 -8.55 -7.38 -3.13
N VAL A 51 -8.44 -6.39 -4.01
CA VAL A 51 -8.56 -4.97 -3.64
C VAL A 51 -10.04 -4.60 -3.65
N GLN A 52 -10.53 -4.13 -2.51
CA GLN A 52 -11.91 -3.70 -2.34
C GLN A 52 -12.08 -2.22 -2.66
N ALA A 53 -11.07 -1.42 -2.32
CA ALA A 53 -11.09 0.01 -2.55
C ALA A 53 -9.68 0.58 -2.47
N TYR A 54 -9.46 1.74 -3.06
CA TYR A 54 -8.22 2.49 -2.90
C TYR A 54 -8.48 3.97 -3.05
N CYS A 55 -7.58 4.78 -2.49
CA CYS A 55 -7.63 6.22 -2.63
C CYS A 55 -6.20 6.75 -2.73
N MET A 56 -5.90 7.48 -3.79
CA MET A 56 -4.58 8.05 -4.04
C MET A 56 -4.62 9.54 -3.73
N MET A 57 -4.03 9.92 -2.60
CA MET A 57 -3.78 11.33 -2.26
C MET A 57 -2.40 11.72 -2.76
N ASP A 58 -2.09 13.01 -2.81
CA ASP A 58 -0.80 13.43 -3.36
C ASP A 58 0.40 12.83 -2.62
N ASN A 59 0.32 12.76 -1.29
CA ASN A 59 1.43 12.34 -0.45
C ASN A 59 1.17 11.08 0.36
N HIS A 60 0.10 10.36 0.08
CA HIS A 60 -0.19 9.08 0.72
C HIS A 60 -1.28 8.36 -0.06
N TYR A 61 -1.45 7.08 0.25
CA TYR A 61 -2.59 6.33 -0.29
C TYR A 61 -3.23 5.47 0.78
N HIS A 62 -4.49 5.16 0.55
CA HIS A 62 -5.26 4.21 1.33
C HIS A 62 -5.61 3.02 0.44
N LEU A 63 -5.55 1.83 1.01
CA LEU A 63 -5.84 0.61 0.29
C LEU A 63 -6.66 -0.30 1.21
N LEU A 64 -7.79 -0.76 0.72
CA LEU A 64 -8.59 -1.77 1.41
C LEU A 64 -8.41 -3.08 0.65
N VAL A 65 -7.71 -4.02 1.26
CA VAL A 65 -7.26 -5.23 0.58
C VAL A 65 -7.50 -6.47 1.41
N GLN A 66 -7.97 -7.52 0.76
CA GLN A 66 -8.10 -8.84 1.35
C GLN A 66 -6.92 -9.71 0.95
N THR A 67 -6.32 -10.40 1.90
CA THR A 67 -5.14 -11.23 1.69
C THR A 67 -5.44 -12.70 2.04
N PRO A 68 -5.97 -13.47 1.09
CA PRO A 68 -6.28 -14.87 1.37
C PRO A 68 -5.10 -15.69 1.86
N ASP A 69 -3.89 -15.37 1.42
CA ASP A 69 -2.68 -16.17 1.70
C ASP A 69 -1.82 -15.59 2.81
N ALA A 70 -2.33 -14.66 3.60
CA ALA A 70 -1.62 -14.09 4.74
C ALA A 70 -0.25 -13.51 4.38
N ASN A 71 -0.17 -12.73 3.30
CA ASN A 71 1.08 -12.23 2.74
C ASN A 71 1.10 -10.71 2.58
N LEU A 72 0.47 -9.98 3.49
CA LEU A 72 0.36 -8.53 3.39
C LEU A 72 1.73 -7.86 3.34
N SER A 73 2.64 -8.22 4.26
CA SER A 73 3.96 -7.56 4.33
C SER A 73 4.79 -7.80 3.08
N ALA A 74 4.78 -9.00 2.54
CA ALA A 74 5.50 -9.32 1.32
C ALA A 74 4.96 -8.51 0.14
N GLY A 75 3.65 -8.44 0.00
CA GLY A 75 3.03 -7.67 -1.07
C GLY A 75 3.26 -6.18 -0.93
N MET A 76 3.19 -5.64 0.28
CA MET A 76 3.45 -4.22 0.52
C MET A 76 4.90 -3.85 0.24
N ARG A 77 5.84 -4.73 0.59
CA ARG A 77 7.25 -4.51 0.25
C ARG A 77 7.43 -4.41 -1.25
N GLN A 78 6.78 -5.28 -1.99
CA GLN A 78 6.85 -5.27 -3.45
C GLN A 78 6.18 -4.01 -4.01
N LEU A 79 4.97 -3.67 -3.57
CA LEU A 79 4.24 -2.50 -4.06
C LEU A 79 5.06 -1.22 -3.87
N ASN A 80 5.46 -0.93 -2.65
CA ASN A 80 6.20 0.29 -2.34
C ASN A 80 7.61 0.28 -2.92
N GLY A 81 8.28 -0.87 -2.89
CA GLY A 81 9.65 -0.99 -3.41
C GLY A 81 9.71 -0.85 -4.92
N VAL A 82 8.87 -1.53 -5.65
CA VAL A 82 8.86 -1.45 -7.11
C VAL A 82 8.41 -0.06 -7.57
N TYR A 83 7.36 0.49 -6.93
CA TYR A 83 6.94 1.84 -7.26
C TYR A 83 8.08 2.85 -7.08
N THR A 84 8.82 2.76 -5.96
CA THR A 84 9.97 3.63 -5.69
C THR A 84 11.02 3.50 -6.80
N GLN A 85 11.33 2.28 -7.20
CA GLN A 85 12.33 2.03 -8.25
C GLN A 85 11.93 2.62 -9.60
N LEU A 86 10.65 2.68 -9.88
CA LEU A 86 10.15 3.25 -11.14
C LEU A 86 9.98 4.76 -11.08
N ALA A 87 9.53 5.29 -9.94
CA ALA A 87 9.25 6.71 -9.80
C ALA A 87 10.51 7.56 -9.65
N ASN A 88 11.49 7.09 -8.89
CA ASN A 88 12.69 7.88 -8.62
C ASN A 88 13.47 8.25 -9.90
N PRO A 89 13.80 7.31 -10.81
CA PRO A 89 14.50 7.69 -12.03
C PRO A 89 13.70 8.65 -12.91
N THR A 90 12.40 8.47 -12.99
CA THR A 90 11.54 9.33 -13.80
C THR A 90 11.63 10.80 -13.38
N HIS A 91 11.82 11.05 -12.07
CA HIS A 91 11.86 12.41 -11.53
C HIS A 91 13.27 12.81 -11.09
N GLY A 92 14.31 12.05 -11.45
CA GLY A 92 15.68 12.35 -11.08
C GLY A 92 15.92 12.32 -9.59
N ARG A 93 15.23 11.47 -8.86
CA ARG A 93 15.28 11.35 -7.42
C ARG A 93 15.99 10.08 -6.99
N VAL A 94 16.54 10.12 -5.77
CA VAL A 94 17.13 8.94 -5.13
C VAL A 94 16.58 8.84 -3.70
N GLY A 95 16.70 7.65 -3.13
CA GLY A 95 16.33 7.42 -1.73
C GLY A 95 14.89 6.98 -1.56
N HIS A 96 14.35 7.25 -0.38
CA HIS A 96 13.03 6.75 0.02
C HIS A 96 11.92 7.62 -0.51
N VAL A 97 10.94 7.00 -1.17
CA VAL A 97 9.68 7.66 -1.50
C VAL A 97 8.74 7.59 -0.30
N PHE A 98 8.70 6.45 0.38
CA PHE A 98 7.78 6.23 1.50
C PHE A 98 8.48 6.33 2.84
N GLN A 99 7.79 6.93 3.81
CA GLN A 99 8.28 7.07 5.17
C GLN A 99 8.08 5.76 5.93
N GLY A 100 9.18 5.10 6.32
CA GLY A 100 9.13 3.93 7.17
C GLY A 100 8.24 2.83 6.64
N ARG A 101 7.55 2.16 7.57
CA ARG A 101 6.66 1.05 7.24
C ARG A 101 5.24 1.55 7.02
N PHE A 102 4.50 0.82 6.20
CA PHE A 102 3.07 1.07 6.05
C PHE A 102 2.33 0.80 7.37
N LYS A 103 1.17 1.41 7.52
CA LYS A 103 0.24 1.10 8.61
C LYS A 103 -0.84 0.20 8.08
N ALA A 104 -1.22 -0.81 8.87
CA ALA A 104 -2.31 -1.69 8.52
C ALA A 104 -3.21 -1.91 9.73
N ILE A 105 -4.51 -1.81 9.49
CA ILE A 105 -5.53 -2.06 10.50
C ILE A 105 -6.35 -3.24 10.01
N LEU A 106 -6.43 -4.28 10.85
CA LEU A 106 -7.30 -5.42 10.54
C LEU A 106 -8.76 -4.96 10.63
N VAL A 107 -9.51 -5.22 9.59
CA VAL A 107 -10.91 -4.78 9.50
C VAL A 107 -11.83 -5.92 9.90
N ASP A 108 -12.71 -5.63 10.85
CA ASP A 108 -13.89 -6.45 11.11
C ASP A 108 -14.99 -5.89 10.22
N GLU A 109 -15.39 -6.64 9.21
CA GLU A 109 -16.33 -6.14 8.21
C GLU A 109 -17.60 -5.58 8.82
N ASP A 110 -18.18 -6.28 9.80
CA ASP A 110 -19.42 -5.83 10.41
C ASP A 110 -19.24 -4.51 11.15
N ASN A 111 -18.17 -4.40 11.94
CA ASN A 111 -17.88 -3.18 12.67
C ASN A 111 -17.46 -2.05 11.74
N TYR A 112 -16.69 -2.37 10.73
CA TYR A 112 -16.19 -1.37 9.79
C TYR A 112 -17.33 -0.72 9.02
N LEU A 113 -18.26 -1.52 8.52
CA LEU A 113 -19.40 -1.00 7.76
C LEU A 113 -20.29 -0.09 8.61
N VAL A 114 -20.36 -0.33 9.91
CA VAL A 114 -21.16 0.48 10.82
C VAL A 114 -20.43 1.75 11.26
N ARG A 115 -19.12 1.63 11.54
CA ARG A 115 -18.35 2.70 12.18
C ARG A 115 -17.66 3.65 11.22
N SER A 116 -17.33 3.18 10.04
CA SER A 116 -16.53 3.92 9.08
C SER A 116 -17.16 3.91 7.73
N PRO A 117 -18.28 4.62 7.58
CA PRO A 117 -18.79 4.81 6.24
C PRO A 117 -17.72 5.55 5.44
N ILE A 118 -17.38 5.01 4.36
CA ILE A 118 -16.34 5.59 3.50
C ILE A 118 -16.99 6.44 2.44
#